data_2f5fa58af8d9597dcd8ed17f8e386445
#
_entry.id   2f5fa58af8d9597dcd8ed17f8e386445
#
_cell.length_a   1.000
_cell.length_b   1.000
_cell.length_c   1.000
_cell.angle_alpha   90.00
_cell.angle_beta   90.00
_cell.angle_gamma   90.00
#
_symmetry.space_group_name_H-M   'P 1'
#
loop_
_entity.id
_entity.type
_entity.pdbx_description
1 polymer ?
#
loop_
_entity_poly.entity_id
_entity_poly.type
_entity_poly.pdbx_seq_one_letter_code
_entity_poly.pdbx_strand_id
1 'polypeptide(L)'
;IAKMLSMKELKKLLEFARHLGLEALVEIHDKEDLSKAIFAGADIIGINHRNLEDFTMDMSLCEKLIPQIPNSKIIIAESGLENKEFLGHLQNLGVDAFLIGEYFMREEDEGKALKALL
;
A
#
# COMPACT_ATOMS: atom_id res chain seq x y z
N ILE A 1 -0.47 0.31 -10.15
CA ILE A 1 -0.32 -1.10 -9.74
C ILE A 1 0.90 -1.68 -10.45
N ALA A 2 1.97 -1.99 -9.68
CA ALA A 2 3.26 -2.46 -10.24
C ALA A 2 3.11 -3.80 -11.01
N LYS A 3 2.25 -4.68 -10.52
CA LYS A 3 1.98 -5.98 -11.18
C LYS A 3 1.48 -5.84 -12.60
N MET A 4 0.75 -4.80 -12.92
CA MET A 4 0.13 -4.54 -14.22
C MET A 4 1.10 -3.92 -15.24
N LEU A 5 2.28 -3.53 -14.82
CA LEU A 5 3.22 -2.73 -15.61
C LEU A 5 4.59 -3.41 -15.72
N SER A 6 5.24 -3.25 -16.86
CA SER A 6 6.67 -3.54 -16.97
C SER A 6 7.47 -2.50 -16.17
N MET A 7 8.72 -2.83 -15.87
CA MET A 7 9.66 -1.90 -15.23
C MET A 7 9.75 -0.57 -15.99
N LYS A 8 9.83 -0.64 -17.32
CA LYS A 8 9.95 0.52 -18.19
C LYS A 8 8.69 1.40 -18.17
N GLU A 9 7.53 0.77 -18.19
CA GLU A 9 6.24 1.47 -18.12
C GLU A 9 6.06 2.15 -16.76
N LEU A 10 6.35 1.44 -15.67
CA LEU A 10 6.27 2.01 -14.32
C LEU A 10 7.19 3.22 -14.17
N LYS A 11 8.44 3.11 -14.63
CA LYS A 11 9.40 4.22 -14.59
C LYS A 11 8.91 5.43 -15.37
N LYS A 12 8.38 5.23 -16.58
CA LYS A 12 7.84 6.33 -17.39
C LYS A 12 6.65 7.01 -16.72
N LEU A 13 5.73 6.24 -16.14
CA LEU A 13 4.58 6.80 -15.44
C LEU A 13 4.99 7.61 -14.21
N LEU A 14 5.97 7.14 -13.44
CA LEU A 14 6.51 7.86 -12.30
C LEU A 14 7.18 9.18 -12.71
N GLU A 15 7.99 9.16 -13.76
CA GLU A 15 8.63 10.36 -14.30
C GLU A 15 7.59 11.37 -14.79
N PHE A 16 6.56 10.89 -15.47
CA PHE A 16 5.49 11.74 -15.97
C PHE A 16 4.65 12.36 -14.83
N ALA A 17 4.30 11.55 -13.82
CA ALA A 17 3.60 12.06 -12.64
C ALA A 17 4.39 13.19 -11.96
N ARG A 18 5.70 12.99 -11.75
CA ARG A 18 6.59 14.03 -11.19
C ARG A 18 6.64 15.28 -12.05
N HIS A 19 6.71 15.12 -13.36
CA HIS A 19 6.69 16.26 -14.30
C HIS A 19 5.41 17.09 -14.15
N LEU A 20 4.30 16.45 -13.85
CA LEU A 20 3.02 17.12 -13.60
C LEU A 20 2.86 17.62 -12.16
N GLY A 21 3.84 17.44 -11.29
CA GLY A 21 3.75 17.81 -9.87
C GLY A 21 2.86 16.90 -9.04
N LEU A 22 2.62 15.66 -9.50
CA LEU A 22 1.79 14.68 -8.80
C LEU A 22 2.65 13.73 -7.97
N GLU A 23 2.15 13.39 -6.79
CA GLU A 23 2.64 12.24 -6.03
C GLU A 23 2.06 10.95 -6.59
N ALA A 24 2.82 9.86 -6.53
CA ALA A 24 2.40 8.57 -7.06
C ALA A 24 2.53 7.47 -6.01
N LEU A 25 1.40 6.85 -5.68
CA LEU A 25 1.34 5.66 -4.85
C LEU A 25 1.55 4.43 -5.75
N VAL A 26 2.65 3.72 -5.55
CA VAL A 26 2.95 2.48 -6.28
C VAL A 26 2.52 1.29 -5.45
N GLU A 27 1.48 0.62 -5.91
CA GLU A 27 0.90 -0.53 -5.23
C GLU A 27 1.65 -1.82 -5.59
N ILE A 28 1.98 -2.59 -4.56
CA ILE A 28 2.72 -3.86 -4.67
C ILE A 28 1.98 -5.00 -3.97
N HIS A 29 2.20 -6.25 -4.44
CA HIS A 29 1.56 -7.46 -3.92
C HIS A 29 2.57 -8.56 -3.57
N ASP A 30 3.83 -8.41 -3.96
CA ASP A 30 4.88 -9.41 -3.73
C ASP A 30 6.28 -8.78 -3.82
N LYS A 31 7.28 -9.61 -3.63
CA LYS A 31 8.70 -9.23 -3.70
C LYS A 31 9.15 -8.72 -5.07
N GLU A 32 8.61 -9.31 -6.12
CA GLU A 32 8.92 -8.92 -7.50
C GLU A 32 8.41 -7.51 -7.78
N ASP A 33 7.15 -7.24 -7.40
CA ASP A 33 6.57 -5.91 -7.46
C ASP A 33 7.37 -4.89 -6.66
N LEU A 34 7.81 -5.25 -5.45
CA LEU A 34 8.63 -4.39 -4.60
C LEU A 34 9.96 -4.05 -5.29
N SER A 35 10.64 -5.04 -5.83
CA SER A 35 11.91 -4.81 -6.56
C SER A 35 11.70 -3.86 -7.74
N LYS A 36 10.63 -4.06 -8.48
CA LYS A 36 10.23 -3.21 -9.60
C LYS A 36 9.97 -1.77 -9.16
N ALA A 37 9.20 -1.59 -8.07
CA ALA A 37 8.87 -0.28 -7.52
C ALA A 37 10.12 0.49 -7.05
N ILE A 38 11.01 -0.17 -6.32
CA ILE A 38 12.25 0.43 -5.84
C ILE A 38 13.14 0.84 -7.02
N PHE A 39 13.34 -0.05 -7.98
CA PHE A 39 14.18 0.21 -9.14
C PHE A 39 13.62 1.33 -10.03
N ALA A 40 12.31 1.43 -10.16
CA ALA A 40 11.65 2.51 -10.90
C ALA A 40 11.70 3.86 -10.16
N GLY A 41 12.10 3.89 -8.91
CA GLY A 41 12.25 5.09 -8.10
C GLY A 41 10.97 5.53 -7.39
N ALA A 42 10.11 4.60 -6.99
CA ALA A 42 8.93 4.92 -6.19
C ALA A 42 9.31 5.50 -4.84
N ASP A 43 8.63 6.56 -4.42
CA ASP A 43 8.82 7.20 -3.10
C ASP A 43 7.74 6.76 -2.11
N ILE A 44 6.53 6.49 -2.60
CA ILE A 44 5.38 6.03 -1.83
C ILE A 44 5.02 4.62 -2.30
N ILE A 45 5.06 3.67 -1.38
CA ILE A 45 4.81 2.24 -1.66
C ILE A 45 3.56 1.80 -0.91
N GLY A 46 2.56 1.33 -1.64
CA GLY A 46 1.34 0.74 -1.08
C GLY A 46 1.44 -0.78 -1.05
N ILE A 47 1.34 -1.37 0.13
CA ILE A 47 1.29 -2.83 0.29
C ILE A 47 -0.18 -3.25 0.35
N ASN A 48 -0.66 -3.88 -0.72
CA ASN A 48 -2.04 -4.34 -0.81
C ASN A 48 -2.15 -5.80 -0.36
N HIS A 49 -2.80 -6.03 0.78
CA HIS A 49 -3.02 -7.38 1.32
C HIS A 49 -3.92 -8.24 0.43
N ARG A 50 -4.69 -7.64 -0.46
CA ARG A 50 -5.58 -8.36 -1.38
C ARG A 50 -4.87 -8.73 -2.67
N ASN A 51 -4.87 -10.01 -3.01
CA ASN A 51 -4.47 -10.48 -4.33
C ASN A 51 -5.54 -10.06 -5.35
N LEU A 52 -5.16 -9.38 -6.42
CA LEU A 52 -6.11 -8.87 -7.42
C LEU A 52 -6.53 -9.90 -8.46
N GLU A 53 -5.88 -11.07 -8.52
CA GLU A 53 -6.24 -12.16 -9.43
C GLU A 53 -7.39 -13.00 -8.89
N ASP A 54 -7.33 -13.36 -7.60
CA ASP A 54 -8.29 -14.26 -6.95
C ASP A 54 -9.00 -13.63 -5.73
N PHE A 55 -8.67 -12.40 -5.38
CA PHE A 55 -9.19 -11.63 -4.23
C PHE A 55 -8.92 -12.24 -2.86
N THR A 56 -8.01 -13.22 -2.76
CA THR A 56 -7.55 -13.74 -1.47
C THR A 56 -6.77 -12.68 -0.70
N MET A 57 -6.76 -12.81 0.64
CA MET A 57 -6.09 -11.86 1.53
C MET A 57 -4.86 -12.51 2.17
N ASP A 58 -3.72 -11.83 2.12
CA ASP A 58 -2.54 -12.17 2.91
C ASP A 58 -2.25 -11.07 3.91
N MET A 59 -2.78 -11.21 5.13
CA MET A 59 -2.63 -10.20 6.19
C MET A 59 -1.21 -10.15 6.78
N SER A 60 -0.32 -11.08 6.42
CA SER A 60 1.09 -11.08 6.81
C SER A 60 2.01 -10.38 5.80
N LEU A 61 1.46 -9.82 4.73
CA LEU A 61 2.27 -9.29 3.62
C LEU A 61 3.16 -8.12 4.05
N CYS A 62 2.66 -7.22 4.91
CA CYS A 62 3.46 -6.14 5.47
C CYS A 62 4.68 -6.68 6.25
N GLU A 63 4.49 -7.69 7.09
CA GLU A 63 5.59 -8.30 7.85
C GLU A 63 6.67 -8.89 6.94
N LYS A 64 6.27 -9.45 5.81
CA LYS A 64 7.18 -10.06 4.83
C LYS A 64 7.96 -9.01 4.01
N LEU A 65 7.31 -7.92 3.64
CA LEU A 65 7.87 -6.96 2.68
C LEU A 65 8.56 -5.76 3.33
N ILE A 66 8.06 -5.24 4.44
CA ILE A 66 8.60 -4.04 5.09
C ILE A 66 10.10 -4.13 5.39
N PRO A 67 10.64 -5.27 5.89
CA PRO A 67 12.07 -5.37 6.16
C PRO A 67 12.97 -5.18 4.93
N GLN A 68 12.41 -5.27 3.73
CA GLN A 68 13.11 -5.11 2.47
C GLN A 68 12.94 -3.73 1.84
N ILE A 69 12.12 -2.87 2.45
CA ILE A 69 11.85 -1.51 1.96
C ILE A 69 12.83 -0.53 2.60
N PRO A 70 13.54 0.30 1.82
CA PRO A 70 14.40 1.35 2.37
C PRO A 70 13.64 2.31 3.29
N ASN A 71 14.26 2.72 4.40
CA ASN A 71 13.65 3.61 5.41
C ASN A 71 13.24 5.00 4.87
N SER A 72 13.76 5.39 3.72
CA SER A 72 13.42 6.66 3.07
C SER A 72 12.06 6.66 2.38
N LYS A 73 11.43 5.48 2.25
CA LYS A 73 10.13 5.34 1.57
C LYS A 73 8.98 5.56 2.54
N ILE A 74 7.88 6.10 2.01
CA ILE A 74 6.59 6.14 2.72
C ILE A 74 5.85 4.84 2.44
N ILE A 75 5.37 4.19 3.48
CA ILE A 75 4.69 2.89 3.39
C ILE A 75 3.21 3.05 3.74
N ILE A 76 2.35 2.65 2.83
CA ILE A 76 0.90 2.65 3.01
C ILE A 76 0.40 1.20 2.98
N ALA A 77 -0.36 0.79 3.99
CA ALA A 77 -1.04 -0.51 3.98
C ALA A 77 -2.46 -0.37 3.42
N GLU A 78 -2.87 -1.36 2.64
CA GLU A 78 -4.14 -1.36 1.91
C GLU A 78 -4.87 -2.69 2.08
N SER A 79 -6.19 -2.65 2.14
CA SER A 79 -7.13 -3.76 2.25
C SER A 79 -7.09 -4.53 3.58
N GLY A 80 -8.27 -4.96 4.02
CA GLY A 80 -8.41 -5.76 5.25
C GLY A 80 -8.16 -5.01 6.55
N LEU A 81 -8.23 -3.69 6.54
CA LEU A 81 -7.90 -2.82 7.67
C LEU A 81 -9.18 -2.47 8.43
N GLU A 82 -9.57 -3.30 9.38
CA GLU A 82 -10.89 -3.25 10.03
C GLU A 82 -10.85 -3.15 11.56
N ASN A 83 -9.67 -3.22 12.18
CA ASN A 83 -9.58 -3.08 13.63
C ASN A 83 -8.33 -2.31 14.09
N LYS A 84 -8.49 -1.61 15.19
CA LYS A 84 -7.47 -0.71 15.76
C LYS A 84 -6.19 -1.44 16.18
N GLU A 85 -6.30 -2.63 16.74
CA GLU A 85 -5.14 -3.41 17.20
C GLU A 85 -4.24 -3.78 16.02
N PHE A 86 -4.85 -4.21 14.91
CA PHE A 86 -4.10 -4.55 13.72
C PHE A 86 -3.42 -3.32 13.10
N LEU A 87 -4.11 -2.17 13.05
CA LEU A 87 -3.49 -0.91 12.59
C LEU A 87 -2.28 -0.54 13.46
N GLY A 88 -2.42 -0.65 14.78
CA GLY A 88 -1.31 -0.40 15.71
C GLY A 88 -0.13 -1.35 15.49
N HIS A 89 -0.41 -2.63 15.22
CA HIS A 89 0.63 -3.61 14.86
C HIS A 89 1.37 -3.19 13.58
N LEU A 90 0.65 -2.81 12.54
CA LEU A 90 1.23 -2.36 11.28
C LEU A 90 2.07 -1.07 11.44
N GLN A 91 1.61 -0.12 12.26
CA GLN A 91 2.40 1.07 12.58
C GLN A 91 3.72 0.71 13.26
N ASN A 92 3.72 -0.23 14.18
CA ASN A 92 4.94 -0.72 14.84
C ASN A 92 5.90 -1.41 13.86
N LEU A 93 5.40 -1.98 12.77
CA LEU A 93 6.23 -2.55 11.70
C LEU A 93 6.84 -1.47 10.78
N GLY A 94 6.33 -0.24 10.80
CA GLY A 94 6.82 0.85 9.97
C GLY A 94 5.86 1.36 8.90
N VAL A 95 4.56 1.01 9.00
CA VAL A 95 3.53 1.59 8.13
C VAL A 95 3.26 3.03 8.56
N ASP A 96 3.30 3.95 7.61
CA ASP A 96 3.11 5.38 7.82
C ASP A 96 1.65 5.82 7.70
N ALA A 97 0.87 5.16 6.83
CA ALA A 97 -0.52 5.50 6.56
C ALA A 97 -1.34 4.29 6.12
N PHE A 98 -2.66 4.45 6.12
CA PHE A 98 -3.62 3.40 5.77
C PHE A 98 -4.59 3.88 4.70
N LEU A 99 -4.81 3.06 3.68
CA LEU A 99 -5.82 3.28 2.67
C LEU A 99 -7.01 2.35 2.93
N ILE A 100 -8.13 2.94 3.36
CA ILE A 100 -9.33 2.20 3.78
C ILE A 100 -10.55 2.72 3.01
N GLY A 101 -11.22 1.84 2.29
CA GLY A 101 -12.43 2.19 1.56
C GLY A 101 -13.59 1.23 1.89
N GLU A 102 -13.43 -0.05 1.54
CA GLU A 102 -14.49 -1.06 1.67
C GLU A 102 -15.07 -1.16 3.09
N TYR A 103 -14.23 -1.10 4.11
CA TYR A 103 -14.68 -1.13 5.52
C TYR A 103 -15.68 -0.01 5.79
N PHE A 104 -15.34 1.24 5.46
CA PHE A 104 -16.23 2.38 5.70
C PHE A 104 -17.52 2.32 4.86
N MET A 105 -17.44 1.79 3.64
CA MET A 105 -18.61 1.66 2.76
C MET A 105 -19.63 0.64 3.25
N ARG A 106 -19.21 -0.31 4.11
CA ARG A 106 -20.11 -1.31 4.72
C ARG A 106 -20.76 -0.82 6.01
N GLU A 107 -20.24 0.24 6.61
CA GLU A 107 -20.72 0.77 7.88
C GLU A 107 -21.88 1.75 7.68
N GLU A 108 -22.83 1.76 8.62
CA GLU A 108 -23.96 2.70 8.59
C GLU A 108 -23.52 4.16 8.85
N ASP A 109 -22.46 4.34 9.64
CA ASP A 109 -21.87 5.64 9.99
C ASP A 109 -20.35 5.56 9.86
N GLU A 110 -19.85 6.02 8.72
CA GLU A 110 -18.42 6.03 8.40
C GLU A 110 -17.60 6.91 9.37
N GLY A 111 -18.20 7.95 9.89
CA GLY A 111 -17.53 8.82 10.86
C GLY A 111 -17.29 8.13 12.21
N LYS A 112 -18.26 7.35 12.69
CA LYS A 112 -18.08 6.51 13.90
C LYS A 112 -17.08 5.39 13.65
N ALA A 113 -17.16 4.74 12.49
CA ALA A 113 -16.22 3.70 12.09
C ALA A 113 -14.78 4.23 12.04
N LEU A 114 -14.56 5.40 11.47
CA LEU A 114 -13.24 6.05 11.45
C LEU A 114 -12.75 6.35 12.87
N LYS A 115 -13.59 6.91 13.74
CA LYS A 115 -13.22 7.18 15.14
C LYS A 115 -12.84 5.93 15.91
N ALA A 116 -13.49 4.80 15.62
CA ALA A 116 -13.18 3.51 16.25
C ALA A 116 -11.79 2.98 15.86
N LEU A 117 -11.27 3.34 14.69
CA LEU A 117 -9.93 2.96 14.24
C LEU A 117 -8.82 3.90 14.74
N LEU A 118 -9.17 5.10 15.11
CA LEU A 118 -8.24 6.07 15.68
C LEU A 118 -8.07 5.85 17.19
#